data_55719d86ba885faba24926b3b4d1bf74
#
_entry.id   55719d86ba885faba24926b3b4d1bf74
#
_cell.length_a   1.000
_cell.length_b   1.000
_cell.length_c   1.000
_cell.angle_alpha   90.00
_cell.angle_beta   90.00
_cell.angle_gamma   90.00
#
_symmetry.space_group_name_H-M   'P 1'
#
loop_
_entity.id
_entity.type
_entity.pdbx_description
1 polymer ?
#
loop_
_entity_poly.entity_id
_entity_poly.type
_entity_poly.pdbx_seq_one_letter_code
_entity_poly.pdbx_strand_id
1 'polypeptide(L)'
;MTDIKSLNLQEITGLLKEMGEPSFRGKQVFTWLHRGVTSFDEMSNLGKSLRQKLAQQCEITVPTVERKQVSLHDGTVKYLWRLRDGNCIETVLMRYHHGNTVCISSQVGCRMGCAFCASTIAGKVRDLTPSEILDQVLFTQIDSGLPISNIVLMGIGEPLDNKENVLKFLELVNSPDGLHIGMRHISLSTCGIVPQIDALAELNLQLTLSVSLHAPDRETRSKIMPVNRAYDVEELFAACHRYFEKTGRRISFEYAMIDGVNDHDWQADLIAQRIKGMPGHVNLIPLNEVVESPFKPSRRTAAFQKRLESHGITATVRRSLGGDIDASCGQLRRKAMEEGRG
;
A
#
# COMPACT_ATOMS: atom_id res chain seq x y z
N MET A 1 -14.30 -7.52 21.47
CA MET A 1 -13.91 -8.84 20.95
C MET A 1 -12.57 -8.69 20.25
N THR A 2 -11.71 -9.69 20.33
CA THR A 2 -10.39 -9.67 19.70
C THR A 2 -10.55 -9.97 18.19
N ASP A 3 -10.04 -9.08 17.34
CA ASP A 3 -9.91 -9.36 15.89
C ASP A 3 -8.80 -10.40 15.67
N ILE A 4 -9.23 -11.65 15.54
CA ILE A 4 -8.30 -12.80 15.53
C ILE A 4 -7.42 -12.86 14.28
N LYS A 5 -7.84 -12.30 13.14
CA LYS A 5 -7.03 -12.23 11.92
C LYS A 5 -5.86 -11.23 12.03
N SER A 6 -5.91 -10.30 12.95
CA SER A 6 -4.80 -9.39 13.25
C SER A 6 -3.68 -10.05 14.08
N LEU A 7 -3.90 -11.25 14.58
CA LEU A 7 -2.94 -11.99 15.40
C LEU A 7 -2.06 -12.91 14.55
N ASN A 8 -0.77 -13.00 14.88
CA ASN A 8 0.12 -13.99 14.29
C ASN A 8 -0.10 -15.38 14.89
N LEU A 9 0.57 -16.39 14.34
CA LEU A 9 0.45 -17.78 14.80
C LEU A 9 0.81 -17.94 16.28
N GLN A 10 1.82 -17.23 16.77
CA GLN A 10 2.25 -17.33 18.16
C GLN A 10 1.21 -16.71 19.11
N GLU A 11 0.67 -15.57 18.74
CA GLU A 11 -0.39 -14.88 19.51
C GLU A 11 -1.69 -15.71 19.56
N ILE A 12 -2.11 -16.28 18.42
CA ILE A 12 -3.26 -17.20 18.38
C ILE A 12 -3.00 -18.42 19.26
N THR A 13 -1.78 -18.96 19.21
CA THR A 13 -1.42 -20.11 20.05
C THR A 13 -1.47 -19.76 21.55
N GLY A 14 -1.01 -18.55 21.92
CA GLY A 14 -1.12 -18.03 23.28
C GLY A 14 -2.57 -17.91 23.74
N LEU A 15 -3.40 -17.26 22.92
CA LEU A 15 -4.84 -17.10 23.17
C LEU A 15 -5.55 -18.45 23.40
N LEU A 16 -5.25 -19.44 22.55
CA LEU A 16 -5.84 -20.77 22.69
C LEU A 16 -5.38 -21.51 23.95
N LYS A 17 -4.13 -21.31 24.39
CA LYS A 17 -3.64 -21.84 25.67
C LYS A 17 -4.42 -21.27 26.84
N GLU A 18 -4.71 -19.99 26.84
CA GLU A 18 -5.53 -19.33 27.86
C GLU A 18 -6.96 -19.91 27.89
N MET A 19 -7.47 -20.35 26.73
CA MET A 19 -8.76 -21.06 26.62
C MET A 19 -8.69 -22.54 27.04
N GLY A 20 -7.51 -23.05 27.45
CA GLY A 20 -7.28 -24.46 27.82
C GLY A 20 -7.12 -25.41 26.63
N GLU A 21 -6.81 -24.89 25.44
CA GLU A 21 -6.67 -25.68 24.22
C GLU A 21 -5.20 -26.05 23.92
N PRO A 22 -4.93 -27.20 23.29
CA PRO A 22 -3.58 -27.60 22.91
C PRO A 22 -2.94 -26.64 21.89
N SER A 23 -1.62 -26.42 21.97
CA SER A 23 -0.88 -25.46 21.14
C SER A 23 -0.99 -25.71 19.61
N PHE A 24 -1.10 -26.97 19.17
CA PHE A 24 -1.25 -27.30 17.73
C PHE A 24 -2.53 -26.75 17.10
N ARG A 25 -3.54 -26.42 17.91
CA ARG A 25 -4.77 -25.77 17.45
C ARG A 25 -4.51 -24.37 16.90
N GLY A 26 -3.48 -23.68 17.39
CA GLY A 26 -3.08 -22.38 16.87
C GLY A 26 -2.83 -22.39 15.38
N LYS A 27 -2.06 -23.36 14.88
CA LYS A 27 -1.80 -23.52 13.44
C LYS A 27 -3.06 -23.84 12.64
N GLN A 28 -3.96 -24.65 13.20
CA GLN A 28 -5.22 -24.98 12.53
C GLN A 28 -6.08 -23.72 12.34
N VAL A 29 -6.27 -22.93 13.41
CA VAL A 29 -7.05 -21.69 13.36
C VAL A 29 -6.40 -20.69 12.39
N PHE A 30 -5.08 -20.46 12.51
CA PHE A 30 -4.34 -19.55 11.63
C PHE A 30 -4.51 -19.91 10.15
N THR A 31 -4.34 -21.17 9.81
CA THR A 31 -4.50 -21.66 8.42
C THR A 31 -5.93 -21.46 7.90
N TRP A 32 -6.96 -21.67 8.72
CA TRP A 32 -8.34 -21.40 8.34
C TRP A 32 -8.59 -19.92 8.06
N LEU A 33 -8.10 -19.03 8.91
CA LEU A 33 -8.23 -17.58 8.74
C LEU A 33 -7.59 -17.12 7.42
N HIS A 34 -6.41 -17.64 7.08
CA HIS A 34 -5.70 -17.34 5.84
C HIS A 34 -6.27 -18.04 4.58
N ARG A 35 -7.25 -18.94 4.75
CA ARG A 35 -8.08 -19.47 3.66
C ARG A 35 -9.33 -18.62 3.39
N GLY A 36 -9.55 -17.59 4.20
CA GLY A 36 -10.65 -16.65 4.02
C GLY A 36 -11.99 -17.11 4.58
N VAL A 37 -12.00 -17.96 5.63
CA VAL A 37 -13.24 -18.26 6.34
C VAL A 37 -13.87 -16.99 6.89
N THR A 38 -15.19 -16.94 6.86
CA THR A 38 -15.99 -15.81 7.32
C THR A 38 -16.65 -16.06 8.68
N SER A 39 -16.63 -17.33 9.11
CA SER A 39 -17.22 -17.79 10.37
C SER A 39 -16.37 -18.90 10.99
N PHE A 40 -16.34 -18.96 12.33
CA PHE A 40 -15.71 -20.08 13.06
C PHE A 40 -16.38 -21.42 12.75
N ASP A 41 -17.64 -21.45 12.33
CA ASP A 41 -18.36 -22.67 12.00
C ASP A 41 -17.81 -23.37 10.75
N GLU A 42 -17.15 -22.66 9.87
CA GLU A 42 -16.48 -23.22 8.69
C GLU A 42 -15.22 -24.04 9.04
N MET A 43 -14.65 -23.84 10.25
CA MET A 43 -13.44 -24.52 10.71
C MET A 43 -13.73 -25.99 11.09
N SER A 44 -14.04 -26.84 10.10
CA SER A 44 -14.62 -28.16 10.27
C SER A 44 -13.78 -29.16 11.07
N ASN A 45 -12.44 -28.99 11.12
CA ASN A 45 -11.53 -29.82 11.90
C ASN A 45 -11.36 -29.36 13.36
N LEU A 46 -12.07 -28.30 13.78
CA LEU A 46 -12.13 -27.84 15.17
C LEU A 46 -13.42 -28.37 15.83
N GLY A 47 -13.29 -28.83 17.08
CA GLY A 47 -14.44 -29.25 17.88
C GLY A 47 -15.45 -28.10 18.09
N LYS A 48 -16.74 -28.44 18.17
CA LYS A 48 -17.83 -27.45 18.34
C LYS A 48 -17.61 -26.56 19.58
N SER A 49 -17.13 -27.12 20.69
CA SER A 49 -16.84 -26.38 21.90
C SER A 49 -15.79 -25.27 21.66
N LEU A 50 -14.68 -25.58 20.95
CA LEU A 50 -13.66 -24.59 20.63
C LEU A 50 -14.18 -23.49 19.73
N ARG A 51 -14.95 -23.85 18.67
CA ARG A 51 -15.57 -22.86 17.78
C ARG A 51 -16.50 -21.90 18.53
N GLN A 52 -17.26 -22.40 19.51
CA GLN A 52 -18.12 -21.58 20.36
C GLN A 52 -17.31 -20.68 21.30
N LYS A 53 -16.22 -21.19 21.92
CA LYS A 53 -15.32 -20.37 22.74
C LYS A 53 -14.71 -19.22 21.91
N LEU A 54 -14.23 -19.52 20.70
CA LEU A 54 -13.70 -18.51 19.76
C LEU A 54 -14.75 -17.45 19.42
N ALA A 55 -15.97 -17.86 19.08
CA ALA A 55 -17.05 -16.94 18.75
C ALA A 55 -17.48 -16.02 19.91
N GLN A 56 -17.25 -16.43 21.15
CA GLN A 56 -17.55 -15.63 22.34
C GLN A 56 -16.48 -14.57 22.64
N GLN A 57 -15.22 -14.82 22.30
CA GLN A 57 -14.09 -13.97 22.67
C GLN A 57 -13.47 -13.23 21.50
N CYS A 58 -13.61 -13.77 20.29
CA CYS A 58 -13.00 -13.28 19.07
C CYS A 58 -14.04 -12.96 18.02
N GLU A 59 -13.60 -12.18 17.03
CA GLU A 59 -14.35 -11.91 15.81
C GLU A 59 -13.47 -12.14 14.58
N ILE A 60 -14.11 -12.49 13.47
CA ILE A 60 -13.50 -12.55 12.15
C ILE A 60 -14.06 -11.37 11.36
N THR A 61 -13.23 -10.36 11.10
CA THR A 61 -13.61 -9.24 10.24
C THR A 61 -13.59 -9.68 8.78
N VAL A 62 -14.59 -9.29 8.00
CA VAL A 62 -14.69 -9.61 6.57
C VAL A 62 -15.18 -8.38 5.84
N PRO A 63 -14.43 -7.87 4.86
CA PRO A 63 -14.90 -6.77 4.02
C PRO A 63 -15.93 -7.30 3.02
N THR A 64 -16.86 -6.45 2.63
CA THR A 64 -17.83 -6.76 1.57
C THR A 64 -17.54 -5.93 0.32
N VAL A 65 -17.80 -6.50 -0.86
CA VAL A 65 -17.65 -5.76 -2.12
C VAL A 65 -18.80 -4.77 -2.25
N GLU A 66 -18.52 -3.49 -2.09
CA GLU A 66 -19.46 -2.41 -2.34
C GLU A 66 -19.59 -2.12 -3.83
N ARG A 67 -18.45 -2.07 -4.52
CA ARG A 67 -18.40 -1.87 -5.97
C ARG A 67 -17.17 -2.58 -6.56
N LYS A 68 -17.37 -3.16 -7.74
CA LYS A 68 -16.31 -3.80 -8.52
C LYS A 68 -16.36 -3.27 -9.94
N GLN A 69 -15.22 -2.84 -10.45
CA GLN A 69 -15.06 -2.40 -11.83
C GLN A 69 -13.96 -3.24 -12.48
N VAL A 70 -14.21 -3.69 -13.70
CA VAL A 70 -13.27 -4.52 -14.48
C VAL A 70 -12.98 -3.81 -15.78
N SER A 71 -11.71 -3.51 -16.03
CA SER A 71 -11.26 -2.92 -17.28
C SER A 71 -11.46 -3.89 -18.45
N LEU A 72 -12.09 -3.40 -19.50
CA LEU A 72 -12.24 -4.15 -20.77
C LEU A 72 -10.95 -4.13 -21.59
N HIS A 73 -10.03 -3.21 -21.31
CA HIS A 73 -8.80 -3.03 -22.09
C HIS A 73 -7.66 -3.94 -21.63
N ASP A 74 -7.54 -4.14 -20.30
CA ASP A 74 -6.36 -4.81 -19.75
C ASP A 74 -6.67 -5.79 -18.61
N GLY A 75 -7.96 -5.92 -18.25
CA GLY A 75 -8.42 -6.82 -17.21
C GLY A 75 -8.05 -6.38 -15.78
N THR A 76 -7.62 -5.12 -15.60
CA THR A 76 -7.45 -4.51 -14.26
C THR A 76 -8.78 -4.52 -13.53
N VAL A 77 -8.76 -4.90 -12.25
CA VAL A 77 -9.97 -4.90 -11.42
C VAL A 77 -9.80 -3.93 -10.27
N LYS A 78 -10.75 -3.01 -10.13
CA LYS A 78 -10.81 -2.11 -8.98
C LYS A 78 -11.96 -2.50 -8.08
N TYR A 79 -11.66 -2.67 -6.81
CA TYR A 79 -12.60 -2.95 -5.74
C TYR A 79 -12.78 -1.72 -4.86
N LEU A 80 -14.02 -1.46 -4.48
CA LEU A 80 -14.40 -0.66 -3.32
C LEU A 80 -14.90 -1.65 -2.27
N TRP A 81 -14.14 -1.79 -1.20
CA TRP A 81 -14.49 -2.66 -0.08
C TRP A 81 -15.18 -1.85 1.00
N ARG A 82 -16.31 -2.32 1.49
CA ARG A 82 -16.96 -1.81 2.69
C ARG A 82 -16.44 -2.55 3.91
N LEU A 83 -15.91 -1.80 4.86
CA LEU A 83 -15.47 -2.29 6.16
C LEU A 83 -16.65 -2.41 7.14
N ARG A 84 -16.41 -3.08 8.27
CA ARG A 84 -17.44 -3.32 9.29
C ARG A 84 -18.07 -2.05 9.86
N ASP A 85 -17.30 -0.98 9.97
CA ASP A 85 -17.76 0.33 10.47
C ASP A 85 -18.46 1.19 9.41
N GLY A 86 -18.68 0.64 8.22
CA GLY A 86 -19.33 1.33 7.08
C GLY A 86 -18.36 2.14 6.22
N ASN A 87 -17.13 2.34 6.64
CA ASN A 87 -16.12 3.01 5.82
C ASN A 87 -15.75 2.18 4.60
N CYS A 88 -15.31 2.86 3.53
CA CYS A 88 -14.88 2.20 2.31
C CYS A 88 -13.40 2.46 2.01
N ILE A 89 -12.74 1.43 1.47
CA ILE A 89 -11.35 1.49 0.99
C ILE A 89 -11.23 0.90 -0.41
N GLU A 90 -10.16 1.25 -1.12
CA GLU A 90 -9.93 0.82 -2.49
C GLU A 90 -8.77 -0.15 -2.60
N THR A 91 -8.93 -1.12 -3.50
CA THR A 91 -7.88 -2.07 -3.89
C THR A 91 -7.90 -2.24 -5.40
N VAL A 92 -6.73 -2.30 -6.03
CA VAL A 92 -6.61 -2.50 -7.47
C VAL A 92 -5.79 -3.75 -7.76
N LEU A 93 -6.38 -4.71 -8.47
CA LEU A 93 -5.70 -5.88 -9.00
C LEU A 93 -5.22 -5.59 -10.41
N MET A 94 -3.92 -5.66 -10.63
CA MET A 94 -3.25 -5.44 -11.91
C MET A 94 -2.61 -6.73 -12.41
N ARG A 95 -2.81 -7.03 -13.68
CA ARG A 95 -2.25 -8.23 -14.32
C ARG A 95 -0.99 -7.88 -15.11
N TYR A 96 0.12 -8.49 -14.74
CA TYR A 96 1.39 -8.37 -15.46
C TYR A 96 1.85 -9.74 -15.95
N HIS A 97 2.73 -9.77 -16.95
CA HIS A 97 3.33 -11.03 -17.43
C HIS A 97 4.18 -11.75 -16.38
N HIS A 98 4.66 -11.00 -15.38
CA HIS A 98 5.47 -11.53 -14.26
C HIS A 98 4.66 -11.83 -12.99
N GLY A 99 3.34 -11.82 -13.09
CA GLY A 99 2.43 -12.14 -11.98
C GLY A 99 1.41 -11.06 -11.67
N ASN A 100 0.45 -11.38 -10.81
CA ASN A 100 -0.61 -10.46 -10.42
C ASN A 100 -0.14 -9.58 -9.25
N THR A 101 -0.33 -8.29 -9.39
CA THR A 101 0.02 -7.29 -8.37
C THR A 101 -1.24 -6.69 -7.79
N VAL A 102 -1.32 -6.60 -6.48
CA VAL A 102 -2.41 -5.90 -5.80
C VAL A 102 -1.90 -4.60 -5.18
N CYS A 103 -2.59 -3.50 -5.46
CA CYS A 103 -2.39 -2.20 -4.82
C CYS A 103 -3.40 -2.07 -3.68
N ILE A 104 -2.91 -1.89 -2.46
CA ILE A 104 -3.72 -1.89 -1.25
C ILE A 104 -3.62 -0.59 -0.47
N SER A 105 -4.67 -0.29 0.28
CA SER A 105 -4.80 0.86 1.18
C SER A 105 -4.28 0.52 2.58
N SER A 106 -3.75 1.53 3.29
CA SER A 106 -3.28 1.40 4.67
C SER A 106 -4.11 2.20 5.67
N GLN A 107 -4.98 3.09 5.20
CA GLN A 107 -5.81 3.96 6.03
C GLN A 107 -7.18 4.19 5.36
N VAL A 108 -8.14 4.66 6.14
CA VAL A 108 -9.38 5.25 5.64
C VAL A 108 -9.14 6.75 5.49
N GLY A 109 -8.90 7.21 4.24
CA GLY A 109 -8.44 8.57 3.95
C GLY A 109 -6.95 8.78 4.25
N CYS A 110 -6.48 10.02 4.10
CA CYS A 110 -5.06 10.36 4.28
C CYS A 110 -4.94 11.80 4.75
N ARG A 111 -4.07 12.07 5.75
CA ARG A 111 -3.84 13.43 6.27
C ARG A 111 -2.64 14.16 5.65
N MET A 112 -1.91 13.53 4.72
CA MET A 112 -0.66 14.10 4.19
C MET A 112 -0.87 15.34 3.32
N GLY A 113 -2.08 15.54 2.76
CA GLY A 113 -2.47 16.77 2.07
C GLY A 113 -1.78 16.99 0.72
N CYS A 114 -1.27 15.93 0.06
CA CYS A 114 -0.66 16.05 -1.27
C CYS A 114 -1.66 16.66 -2.25
N ALA A 115 -1.30 17.78 -2.87
CA ALA A 115 -2.22 18.61 -3.65
C ALA A 115 -2.75 17.97 -4.95
N PHE A 116 -2.11 16.90 -5.41
CA PHE A 116 -2.50 16.14 -6.60
C PHE A 116 -3.22 14.82 -6.28
N CYS A 117 -3.46 14.51 -4.99
CA CYS A 117 -3.95 13.20 -4.56
C CYS A 117 -5.40 13.25 -4.08
N ALA A 118 -6.29 12.50 -4.73
CA ALA A 118 -7.70 12.42 -4.36
C ALA A 118 -7.93 11.82 -2.94
N SER A 119 -7.02 11.00 -2.44
CA SER A 119 -7.15 10.36 -1.14
C SER A 119 -7.08 11.32 0.06
N THR A 120 -6.58 12.55 -0.16
CA THR A 120 -6.40 13.55 0.91
C THR A 120 -7.59 14.48 1.09
N ILE A 121 -8.52 14.53 0.11
CA ILE A 121 -9.62 15.49 0.07
C ILE A 121 -10.53 15.36 1.29
N ALA A 122 -10.88 14.14 1.70
CA ALA A 122 -11.73 13.87 2.86
C ALA A 122 -10.95 13.75 4.18
N GLY A 123 -9.62 14.00 4.18
CA GLY A 123 -8.76 13.80 5.34
C GLY A 123 -8.64 12.33 5.77
N LYS A 124 -7.98 12.09 6.91
CA LYS A 124 -7.84 10.77 7.54
C LYS A 124 -8.97 10.53 8.53
N VAL A 125 -9.68 9.43 8.38
CA VAL A 125 -10.68 8.96 9.34
C VAL A 125 -10.02 8.11 10.42
N ARG A 126 -9.32 7.02 10.01
CA ARG A 126 -8.60 6.11 10.90
C ARG A 126 -7.55 5.28 10.18
N ASP A 127 -6.73 4.63 10.96
CA ASP A 127 -5.83 3.58 10.48
C ASP A 127 -6.61 2.30 10.19
N LEU A 128 -6.14 1.52 9.21
CA LEU A 128 -6.61 0.15 9.01
C LEU A 128 -5.91 -0.78 10.00
N THR A 129 -6.64 -1.77 10.50
CA THR A 129 -6.08 -2.86 11.31
C THR A 129 -5.23 -3.81 10.44
N PRO A 130 -4.35 -4.63 11.03
CA PRO A 130 -3.58 -5.61 10.28
C PRO A 130 -4.45 -6.55 9.45
N SER A 131 -5.59 -6.99 9.98
CA SER A 131 -6.55 -7.85 9.27
C SER A 131 -7.19 -7.13 8.08
N GLU A 132 -7.61 -5.85 8.24
CA GLU A 132 -8.21 -5.07 7.15
C GLU A 132 -7.22 -4.81 6.01
N ILE A 133 -5.92 -4.70 6.31
CA ILE A 133 -4.87 -4.59 5.29
C ILE A 133 -4.67 -5.96 4.60
N LEU A 134 -4.62 -7.05 5.37
CA LEU A 134 -4.48 -8.43 4.86
C LEU A 134 -5.67 -8.85 3.99
N ASP A 135 -6.87 -8.48 4.40
CA ASP A 135 -8.12 -8.84 3.73
C ASP A 135 -8.21 -8.30 2.31
N GLN A 136 -7.61 -7.15 2.03
CA GLN A 136 -7.54 -6.63 0.67
C GLN A 136 -6.79 -7.58 -0.27
N VAL A 137 -5.73 -8.23 0.21
CA VAL A 137 -4.99 -9.25 -0.55
C VAL A 137 -5.79 -10.54 -0.64
N LEU A 138 -6.24 -11.04 0.50
CA LEU A 138 -6.92 -12.34 0.64
C LEU A 138 -8.24 -12.38 -0.16
N PHE A 139 -9.11 -11.41 0.05
CA PHE A 139 -10.42 -11.40 -0.63
C PHE A 139 -10.34 -10.99 -2.10
N THR A 140 -9.32 -10.20 -2.50
CA THR A 140 -9.04 -10.00 -3.93
C THR A 140 -8.61 -11.32 -4.59
N GLN A 141 -7.78 -12.12 -3.94
CA GLN A 141 -7.37 -13.44 -4.45
C GLN A 141 -8.57 -14.39 -4.56
N ILE A 142 -9.43 -14.43 -3.56
CA ILE A 142 -10.63 -15.28 -3.52
C ILE A 142 -11.62 -14.86 -4.62
N ASP A 143 -11.97 -13.58 -4.70
CA ASP A 143 -12.98 -13.07 -5.65
C ASP A 143 -12.50 -13.14 -7.11
N SER A 144 -11.22 -12.91 -7.36
CA SER A 144 -10.64 -12.96 -8.71
C SER A 144 -10.30 -14.39 -9.17
N GLY A 145 -10.11 -15.32 -8.24
CA GLY A 145 -9.59 -16.67 -8.51
C GLY A 145 -8.11 -16.67 -8.97
N LEU A 146 -7.41 -15.56 -8.83
CA LEU A 146 -6.03 -15.38 -9.31
C LEU A 146 -5.05 -15.33 -8.13
N PRO A 147 -3.94 -16.07 -8.17
CA PRO A 147 -2.91 -15.96 -7.13
C PRO A 147 -2.27 -14.56 -7.17
N ILE A 148 -2.12 -13.94 -6.00
CA ILE A 148 -1.42 -12.67 -5.86
C ILE A 148 0.07 -12.93 -5.68
N SER A 149 0.89 -12.35 -6.56
CA SER A 149 2.35 -12.51 -6.54
C SER A 149 3.07 -11.33 -5.91
N ASN A 150 2.51 -10.11 -6.06
CA ASN A 150 3.16 -8.88 -5.60
C ASN A 150 2.15 -7.95 -4.91
N ILE A 151 2.64 -7.18 -3.95
CA ILE A 151 1.84 -6.21 -3.20
C ILE A 151 2.51 -4.84 -3.28
N VAL A 152 1.73 -3.79 -3.55
CA VAL A 152 2.19 -2.41 -3.44
C VAL A 152 1.28 -1.65 -2.47
N LEU A 153 1.85 -1.10 -1.40
CA LEU A 153 1.15 -0.24 -0.45
C LEU A 153 1.16 1.19 -1.00
N MET A 154 0.39 1.41 -2.07
CA MET A 154 0.28 2.67 -2.81
C MET A 154 -1.18 3.11 -2.97
N GLY A 155 -2.10 2.50 -2.22
CA GLY A 155 -3.50 2.86 -2.18
C GLY A 155 -3.77 4.07 -1.30
N ILE A 156 -4.93 4.09 -0.64
CA ILE A 156 -5.34 5.16 0.26
C ILE A 156 -4.54 5.09 1.56
N GLY A 157 -3.95 6.22 1.96
CA GLY A 157 -3.23 6.36 3.23
C GLY A 157 -1.71 6.49 3.07
N GLU A 158 -1.05 6.80 4.18
CA GLU A 158 0.40 6.79 4.33
C GLU A 158 0.80 5.59 5.21
N PRO A 159 1.46 4.57 4.64
CA PRO A 159 1.79 3.35 5.38
C PRO A 159 2.63 3.60 6.64
N LEU A 160 3.57 4.53 6.59
CA LEU A 160 4.43 4.85 7.74
C LEU A 160 3.75 5.72 8.81
N ASP A 161 2.56 6.27 8.52
CA ASP A 161 1.67 6.90 9.51
C ASP A 161 0.80 5.86 10.25
N ASN A 162 0.71 4.64 9.72
CA ASN A 162 0.09 3.45 10.31
C ASN A 162 1.11 2.32 10.50
N LYS A 163 2.33 2.66 10.93
CA LYS A 163 3.50 1.77 10.90
C LYS A 163 3.27 0.45 11.64
N GLU A 164 2.76 0.49 12.86
CA GLU A 164 2.59 -0.71 13.69
C GLU A 164 1.68 -1.75 13.03
N ASN A 165 0.53 -1.32 12.50
CA ASN A 165 -0.40 -2.22 11.81
C ASN A 165 0.16 -2.71 10.48
N VAL A 166 0.89 -1.85 9.75
CA VAL A 166 1.55 -2.23 8.49
C VAL A 166 2.65 -3.26 8.75
N LEU A 167 3.47 -3.08 9.78
CA LEU A 167 4.51 -4.06 10.14
C LEU A 167 3.87 -5.40 10.55
N LYS A 168 2.77 -5.36 11.31
CA LYS A 168 2.03 -6.57 11.66
C LYS A 168 1.43 -7.25 10.43
N PHE A 169 0.86 -6.50 9.51
CA PHE A 169 0.41 -7.02 8.21
C PHE A 169 1.55 -7.70 7.44
N LEU A 170 2.74 -7.08 7.38
CA LEU A 170 3.91 -7.66 6.70
C LEU A 170 4.31 -9.01 7.33
N GLU A 171 4.25 -9.12 8.64
CA GLU A 171 4.48 -10.39 9.35
C GLU A 171 3.43 -11.45 8.93
N LEU A 172 2.15 -11.09 8.95
CA LEU A 172 1.05 -12.00 8.61
C LEU A 172 1.11 -12.48 7.17
N VAL A 173 1.26 -11.57 6.21
CA VAL A 173 1.24 -11.91 4.77
C VAL A 173 2.45 -12.74 4.34
N ASN A 174 3.58 -12.58 5.04
CA ASN A 174 4.82 -13.34 4.77
C ASN A 174 4.84 -14.71 5.47
N SER A 175 3.93 -14.97 6.40
CA SER A 175 3.90 -16.22 7.15
C SER A 175 3.84 -17.44 6.22
N PRO A 176 4.69 -18.47 6.42
CA PRO A 176 4.68 -19.70 5.62
C PRO A 176 3.40 -20.53 5.82
N ASP A 177 2.69 -20.34 6.92
CA ASP A 177 1.41 -21.00 7.21
C ASP A 177 0.18 -20.19 6.71
N GLY A 178 0.43 -19.00 6.12
CA GLY A 178 -0.58 -18.11 5.56
C GLY A 178 -0.47 -17.93 4.04
N LEU A 179 -0.55 -16.69 3.55
CA LEU A 179 -0.45 -16.36 2.11
C LEU A 179 0.97 -16.54 1.55
N HIS A 180 1.98 -16.52 2.39
CA HIS A 180 3.39 -16.77 2.06
C HIS A 180 3.93 -15.88 0.93
N ILE A 181 3.55 -14.61 0.92
CA ILE A 181 4.09 -13.63 -0.04
C ILE A 181 5.38 -13.06 0.54
N GLY A 182 6.52 -13.36 -0.10
CA GLY A 182 7.84 -12.97 0.38
C GLY A 182 8.07 -11.44 0.35
N MET A 183 8.85 -10.90 1.28
CA MET A 183 9.12 -9.46 1.42
C MET A 183 9.65 -8.82 0.14
N ARG A 184 10.41 -9.54 -0.70
CA ARG A 184 10.92 -9.03 -1.99
C ARG A 184 9.84 -8.74 -3.03
N HIS A 185 8.65 -9.27 -2.81
CA HIS A 185 7.45 -9.06 -3.63
C HIS A 185 6.56 -7.93 -3.09
N ILE A 186 7.02 -7.22 -2.05
CA ILE A 186 6.26 -6.15 -1.42
C ILE A 186 6.99 -4.83 -1.60
N SER A 187 6.26 -3.81 -2.09
CA SER A 187 6.73 -2.43 -2.15
C SER A 187 5.93 -1.59 -1.17
N LEU A 188 6.63 -0.98 -0.22
CA LEU A 188 6.06 -0.04 0.74
C LEU A 188 6.37 1.38 0.27
N SER A 189 5.31 2.15 -0.02
CA SER A 189 5.46 3.55 -0.39
C SER A 189 5.34 4.48 0.81
N THR A 190 6.07 5.58 0.80
CA THR A 190 5.94 6.64 1.80
C THR A 190 6.12 8.02 1.18
N CYS A 191 5.38 8.99 1.70
CA CYS A 191 5.56 10.41 1.36
C CYS A 191 6.84 11.02 1.97
N GLY A 192 7.56 10.28 2.82
CA GLY A 192 8.82 10.73 3.40
C GLY A 192 8.73 11.18 4.86
N ILE A 193 8.13 10.38 5.73
CA ILE A 193 8.18 10.58 7.19
C ILE A 193 9.56 10.09 7.66
N VAL A 194 10.54 11.01 7.68
CA VAL A 194 11.96 10.71 7.90
C VAL A 194 12.24 9.82 9.13
N PRO A 195 11.72 10.11 10.34
CA PRO A 195 11.98 9.25 11.49
C PRO A 195 11.46 7.81 11.32
N GLN A 196 10.42 7.63 10.51
CA GLN A 196 9.87 6.30 10.26
C GLN A 196 10.66 5.54 9.18
N ILE A 197 11.29 6.24 8.23
CA ILE A 197 12.23 5.62 7.27
C ILE A 197 13.45 5.11 8.04
N ASP A 198 14.01 5.90 8.97
CA ASP A 198 15.14 5.49 9.80
C ASP A 198 14.75 4.28 10.69
N ALA A 199 13.58 4.31 11.31
CA ALA A 199 13.08 3.17 12.09
C ALA A 199 12.86 1.91 11.24
N LEU A 200 12.40 2.05 9.99
CA LEU A 200 12.24 0.93 9.06
C LEU A 200 13.59 0.33 8.64
N ALA A 201 14.63 1.17 8.50
CA ALA A 201 15.98 0.72 8.18
C ALA A 201 16.55 -0.23 9.25
N GLU A 202 16.25 0.04 10.54
CA GLU A 202 16.69 -0.83 11.66
C GLU A 202 16.12 -2.25 11.59
N LEU A 203 14.94 -2.42 10.99
CA LEU A 203 14.28 -3.72 10.84
C LEU A 203 14.89 -4.58 9.73
N ASN A 204 15.70 -4.00 8.85
CA ASN A 204 16.39 -4.66 7.73
C ASN A 204 15.48 -5.60 6.91
N LEU A 205 14.25 -5.16 6.65
CA LEU A 205 13.29 -5.92 5.87
C LEU A 205 13.70 -5.96 4.39
N GLN A 206 13.47 -7.11 3.74
CA GLN A 206 13.85 -7.32 2.33
C GLN A 206 12.82 -6.77 1.33
N LEU A 207 11.95 -5.84 1.77
CA LEU A 207 10.98 -5.17 0.90
C LEU A 207 11.63 -4.09 0.02
N THR A 208 10.90 -3.59 -0.96
CA THR A 208 11.28 -2.40 -1.73
C THR A 208 10.70 -1.16 -1.05
N LEU A 209 11.56 -0.23 -0.67
CA LEU A 209 11.10 1.10 -0.23
C LEU A 209 10.85 1.96 -1.47
N SER A 210 9.62 2.47 -1.62
CA SER A 210 9.24 3.44 -2.63
C SER A 210 9.01 4.80 -1.96
N VAL A 211 9.74 5.81 -2.40
CA VAL A 211 9.65 7.17 -1.83
C VAL A 211 8.91 8.07 -2.81
N SER A 212 7.77 8.60 -2.39
CA SER A 212 7.01 9.62 -3.11
C SER A 212 7.79 10.93 -3.09
N LEU A 213 8.70 11.09 -4.07
CA LEU A 213 9.56 12.27 -4.19
C LEU A 213 8.79 13.46 -4.78
N HIS A 214 8.26 13.28 -5.98
CA HIS A 214 7.45 14.20 -6.79
C HIS A 214 8.06 15.59 -7.08
N ALA A 215 9.07 16.03 -6.33
CA ALA A 215 9.92 17.17 -6.67
C ALA A 215 11.26 17.05 -5.93
N PRO A 216 12.40 17.38 -6.56
CA PRO A 216 13.71 17.23 -5.97
C PRO A 216 14.15 18.48 -5.18
N ASP A 217 13.41 19.57 -5.27
CA ASP A 217 13.70 20.85 -4.62
C ASP A 217 12.66 21.20 -3.56
N ARG A 218 13.08 21.99 -2.57
CA ARG A 218 12.28 22.36 -1.41
C ARG A 218 11.04 23.17 -1.79
N GLU A 219 11.20 24.11 -2.72
CA GLU A 219 10.12 25.05 -3.07
C GLU A 219 8.97 24.30 -3.77
N THR A 220 9.28 23.57 -4.85
CA THR A 220 8.29 22.83 -5.60
C THR A 220 7.65 21.75 -4.72
N ARG A 221 8.47 21.00 -3.96
CA ARG A 221 7.96 19.93 -3.12
C ARG A 221 7.02 20.46 -2.03
N SER A 222 7.34 21.61 -1.41
CA SER A 222 6.47 22.22 -0.38
C SER A 222 5.11 22.69 -0.93
N LYS A 223 5.04 23.03 -2.22
CA LYS A 223 3.79 23.42 -2.88
C LYS A 223 2.87 22.23 -3.11
N ILE A 224 3.41 21.07 -3.47
CA ILE A 224 2.63 19.89 -3.86
C ILE A 224 2.53 18.82 -2.77
N MET A 225 3.45 18.81 -1.81
CA MET A 225 3.52 17.85 -0.70
C MET A 225 3.78 18.54 0.64
N PRO A 226 2.76 18.83 1.43
CA PRO A 226 2.89 19.55 2.71
C PRO A 226 3.81 18.87 3.73
N VAL A 227 4.01 17.55 3.66
CA VAL A 227 4.97 16.81 4.51
C VAL A 227 6.39 17.39 4.43
N ASN A 228 6.75 18.03 3.31
CA ASN A 228 8.04 18.69 3.13
C ASN A 228 8.30 19.85 4.10
N ARG A 229 7.27 20.38 4.75
CA ARG A 229 7.40 21.42 5.79
C ARG A 229 7.90 20.83 7.12
N ALA A 230 7.59 19.55 7.36
CA ALA A 230 8.04 18.84 8.57
C ALA A 230 9.38 18.13 8.33
N TYR A 231 9.56 17.56 7.14
CA TYR A 231 10.77 16.84 6.71
C TYR A 231 11.09 17.30 5.30
N ASP A 232 12.08 18.18 5.19
CA ASP A 232 12.43 18.73 3.88
C ASP A 232 13.12 17.70 2.97
N VAL A 233 13.26 18.07 1.71
CA VAL A 233 13.76 17.14 0.69
C VAL A 233 15.22 16.76 0.94
N GLU A 234 16.03 17.63 1.56
CA GLU A 234 17.41 17.36 1.95
C GLU A 234 17.45 16.27 3.03
N GLU A 235 16.63 16.41 4.08
CA GLU A 235 16.50 15.40 5.15
C GLU A 235 15.98 14.08 4.59
N LEU A 236 15.04 14.13 3.64
CA LEU A 236 14.51 12.95 2.99
C LEU A 236 15.59 12.17 2.24
N PHE A 237 16.40 12.86 1.41
CA PHE A 237 17.50 12.19 0.71
C PHE A 237 18.56 11.66 1.67
N ALA A 238 18.88 12.41 2.74
CA ALA A 238 19.79 11.93 3.78
C ALA A 238 19.24 10.63 4.43
N ALA A 239 17.95 10.55 4.73
CA ALA A 239 17.32 9.33 5.24
C ALA A 239 17.36 8.18 4.23
N CYS A 240 17.17 8.47 2.94
CA CYS A 240 17.30 7.47 1.88
C CYS A 240 18.72 6.89 1.79
N HIS A 241 19.75 7.73 1.92
CA HIS A 241 21.15 7.28 1.96
C HIS A 241 21.39 6.39 3.18
N ARG A 242 20.97 6.79 4.38
CA ARG A 242 21.09 5.95 5.61
C ARG A 242 20.35 4.61 5.46
N TYR A 243 19.13 4.65 4.89
CA TYR A 243 18.38 3.43 4.61
C TYR A 243 19.14 2.48 3.68
N PHE A 244 19.71 3.01 2.60
CA PHE A 244 20.53 2.23 1.68
C PHE A 244 21.78 1.68 2.35
N GLU A 245 22.54 2.50 3.07
CA GLU A 245 23.75 2.09 3.79
C GLU A 245 23.46 0.94 4.78
N LYS A 246 22.31 1.01 5.47
CA LYS A 246 21.91 0.02 6.46
C LYS A 246 21.42 -1.30 5.84
N THR A 247 20.63 -1.21 4.76
CA THR A 247 19.90 -2.37 4.21
C THR A 247 20.51 -2.93 2.93
N GLY A 248 21.35 -2.17 2.23
CA GLY A 248 21.84 -2.50 0.89
C GLY A 248 20.74 -2.53 -0.19
N ARG A 249 19.51 -2.07 0.14
CA ARG A 249 18.35 -2.19 -0.76
C ARG A 249 18.20 -0.97 -1.63
N ARG A 250 17.96 -1.21 -2.94
CA ARG A 250 17.61 -0.15 -3.90
C ARG A 250 16.31 0.55 -3.48
N ILE A 251 16.29 1.87 -3.63
CA ILE A 251 15.10 2.69 -3.41
C ILE A 251 14.44 3.02 -4.76
N SER A 252 13.11 2.97 -4.81
CA SER A 252 12.31 3.48 -5.93
C SER A 252 11.81 4.87 -5.58
N PHE A 253 12.09 5.86 -6.44
CA PHE A 253 11.56 7.22 -6.30
C PHE A 253 10.36 7.39 -7.23
N GLU A 254 9.19 7.54 -6.63
CA GLU A 254 7.95 7.78 -7.36
C GLU A 254 7.86 9.26 -7.73
N TYR A 255 7.59 9.56 -9.00
CA TYR A 255 7.59 10.92 -9.51
C TYR A 255 6.40 11.16 -10.44
N ALA A 256 5.33 11.77 -9.91
CA ALA A 256 4.18 12.19 -10.70
C ALA A 256 4.58 13.35 -11.61
N MET A 257 4.37 13.20 -12.92
CA MET A 257 4.78 14.19 -13.92
C MET A 257 3.68 15.25 -14.09
N ILE A 258 3.93 16.45 -13.55
CA ILE A 258 2.97 17.57 -13.52
C ILE A 258 3.46 18.68 -14.45
N ASP A 259 2.62 19.03 -15.45
CA ASP A 259 2.94 20.02 -16.47
C ASP A 259 3.31 21.39 -15.87
N GLY A 260 4.48 21.92 -16.28
CA GLY A 260 5.00 23.22 -15.84
C GLY A 260 5.35 23.35 -14.36
N VAL A 261 5.30 22.26 -13.58
CA VAL A 261 5.57 22.28 -12.13
C VAL A 261 6.85 21.53 -11.79
N ASN A 262 6.95 20.27 -12.20
CA ASN A 262 8.07 19.40 -11.82
C ASN A 262 8.70 18.65 -13.00
N ASP A 263 8.49 19.11 -14.21
CA ASP A 263 8.90 18.46 -15.45
C ASP A 263 10.03 19.20 -16.21
N HIS A 264 10.76 20.05 -15.51
CA HIS A 264 11.90 20.81 -16.07
C HIS A 264 13.20 19.99 -16.04
N ASP A 265 14.07 20.21 -17.03
CA ASP A 265 15.33 19.49 -17.17
C ASP A 265 16.25 19.62 -15.95
N TRP A 266 16.31 20.82 -15.36
CA TRP A 266 17.11 21.06 -14.15
C TRP A 266 16.65 20.21 -12.95
N GLN A 267 15.37 19.82 -12.90
CA GLN A 267 14.87 18.95 -11.84
C GLN A 267 15.36 17.51 -12.04
N ALA A 268 15.42 17.03 -13.29
CA ALA A 268 16.05 15.73 -13.59
C ALA A 268 17.55 15.74 -13.21
N ASP A 269 18.26 16.82 -13.50
CA ASP A 269 19.68 16.99 -13.15
C ASP A 269 19.86 16.96 -11.63
N LEU A 270 18.99 17.65 -10.89
CA LEU A 270 19.02 17.69 -9.43
C LEU A 270 18.71 16.31 -8.81
N ILE A 271 17.75 15.56 -9.37
CA ILE A 271 17.48 14.17 -8.93
C ILE A 271 18.76 13.34 -9.09
N ALA A 272 19.40 13.39 -10.26
CA ALA A 272 20.61 12.64 -10.53
C ALA A 272 21.75 12.99 -9.56
N GLN A 273 21.90 14.26 -9.22
CA GLN A 273 22.87 14.71 -8.21
C GLN A 273 22.57 14.15 -6.83
N ARG A 274 21.30 14.17 -6.41
CA ARG A 274 20.87 13.79 -5.04
C ARG A 274 20.93 12.29 -4.79
N ILE A 275 20.68 11.44 -5.81
CA ILE A 275 20.75 9.98 -5.67
C ILE A 275 22.13 9.40 -5.97
N LYS A 276 23.12 10.26 -6.28
CA LYS A 276 24.49 9.82 -6.54
C LYS A 276 25.04 9.05 -5.33
N GLY A 277 25.62 7.87 -5.59
CA GLY A 277 26.21 7.01 -4.55
C GLY A 277 25.24 5.98 -3.95
N MET A 278 23.95 6.02 -4.28
CA MET A 278 23.02 4.93 -3.96
C MET A 278 22.33 4.41 -5.23
N PRO A 279 22.05 3.09 -5.32
CA PRO A 279 21.27 2.54 -6.41
C PRO A 279 19.82 3.00 -6.29
N GLY A 280 19.46 3.98 -7.11
CA GLY A 280 18.11 4.54 -7.21
C GLY A 280 17.45 4.13 -8.52
N HIS A 281 16.14 4.07 -8.50
CA HIS A 281 15.28 3.94 -9.67
C HIS A 281 14.22 5.02 -9.62
N VAL A 282 14.00 5.72 -10.72
CA VAL A 282 12.94 6.75 -10.79
C VAL A 282 11.76 6.19 -11.59
N ASN A 283 10.60 6.10 -10.94
CA ASN A 283 9.36 5.67 -11.57
C ASN A 283 8.53 6.91 -11.92
N LEU A 284 8.51 7.28 -13.20
CA LEU A 284 7.74 8.40 -13.73
C LEU A 284 6.29 7.99 -13.87
N ILE A 285 5.41 8.68 -13.18
CA ILE A 285 3.98 8.38 -13.16
C ILE A 285 3.25 9.45 -13.95
N PRO A 286 2.64 9.13 -15.10
CA PRO A 286 1.71 10.04 -15.75
C PRO A 286 0.62 10.45 -14.76
N LEU A 287 0.43 11.76 -14.58
CA LEU A 287 -0.56 12.27 -13.66
C LEU A 287 -1.96 11.87 -14.14
N ASN A 288 -2.76 11.30 -13.26
CA ASN A 288 -4.18 11.16 -13.51
C ASN A 288 -4.90 12.45 -13.12
N GLU A 289 -5.74 12.95 -14.00
CA GLU A 289 -6.52 14.17 -13.72
C GLU A 289 -7.51 13.91 -12.59
N VAL A 290 -7.46 14.75 -11.56
CA VAL A 290 -8.42 14.82 -10.48
C VAL A 290 -9.24 16.09 -10.69
N VAL A 291 -10.55 15.98 -10.74
CA VAL A 291 -11.47 17.09 -11.12
C VAL A 291 -11.20 18.35 -10.29
N GLU A 292 -10.88 18.19 -9.00
CA GLU A 292 -10.62 19.31 -8.08
C GLU A 292 -9.18 19.81 -8.08
N SER A 293 -8.28 19.15 -8.82
CA SER A 293 -6.88 19.53 -8.89
C SER A 293 -6.63 20.42 -10.11
N PRO A 294 -5.93 21.54 -9.96
CA PRO A 294 -5.56 22.39 -11.08
C PRO A 294 -4.42 21.79 -11.93
N PHE A 295 -3.84 20.68 -11.48
CA PHE A 295 -2.67 20.09 -12.12
C PHE A 295 -3.04 19.27 -13.34
N LYS A 296 -2.18 19.37 -14.39
CA LYS A 296 -2.33 18.64 -15.65
C LYS A 296 -1.18 17.66 -15.85
N PRO A 297 -1.39 16.56 -16.58
CA PRO A 297 -0.33 15.64 -16.92
C PRO A 297 0.72 16.30 -17.84
N SER A 298 1.98 16.07 -17.52
CA SER A 298 3.09 16.61 -18.33
C SER A 298 3.20 15.91 -19.69
N ARG A 299 3.47 16.69 -20.72
CA ARG A 299 3.82 16.22 -22.07
C ARG A 299 5.32 15.91 -22.20
N ARG A 300 6.13 16.21 -21.18
CA ARG A 300 7.58 16.08 -21.20
C ARG A 300 8.10 14.77 -20.60
N THR A 301 7.24 13.84 -20.20
CA THR A 301 7.63 12.61 -19.51
C THR A 301 8.74 11.85 -20.23
N ALA A 302 8.66 11.68 -21.56
CA ALA A 302 9.69 10.99 -22.33
C ALA A 302 11.02 11.79 -22.41
N ALA A 303 10.96 13.11 -22.47
CA ALA A 303 12.16 13.96 -22.46
C ALA A 303 12.83 13.93 -21.08
N PHE A 304 12.04 13.99 -20.02
CA PHE A 304 12.51 13.91 -18.64
C PHE A 304 13.16 12.54 -18.34
N GLN A 305 12.55 11.44 -18.83
CA GLN A 305 13.14 10.11 -18.74
C GLN A 305 14.53 10.06 -19.39
N LYS A 306 14.63 10.51 -20.67
CA LYS A 306 15.92 10.55 -21.39
C LYS A 306 16.97 11.40 -20.66
N ARG A 307 16.54 12.48 -20.00
CA ARG A 307 17.45 13.33 -19.23
C ARG A 307 18.01 12.57 -18.02
N LEU A 308 17.17 11.87 -17.26
CA LEU A 308 17.62 11.00 -16.17
C LEU A 308 18.57 9.91 -16.66
N GLU A 309 18.22 9.23 -17.75
CA GLU A 309 19.05 8.17 -18.35
C GLU A 309 20.40 8.69 -18.83
N SER A 310 20.49 9.94 -19.35
CA SER A 310 21.76 10.58 -19.73
C SER A 310 22.71 10.80 -18.54
N HIS A 311 22.19 10.83 -17.31
CA HIS A 311 22.96 10.85 -16.07
C HIS A 311 23.21 9.44 -15.49
N GLY A 312 22.87 8.38 -16.22
CA GLY A 312 23.04 6.99 -15.77
C GLY A 312 21.98 6.53 -14.76
N ILE A 313 20.89 7.27 -14.61
CA ILE A 313 19.78 6.91 -13.70
C ILE A 313 18.80 6.01 -14.43
N THR A 314 18.51 4.85 -13.86
CA THR A 314 17.44 3.99 -14.36
C THR A 314 16.08 4.67 -14.14
N ALA A 315 15.38 4.98 -15.22
CA ALA A 315 14.06 5.58 -15.15
C ALA A 315 13.05 4.78 -15.98
N THR A 316 11.85 4.58 -15.44
CA THR A 316 10.75 3.92 -16.14
C THR A 316 9.51 4.80 -16.12
N VAL A 317 8.73 4.73 -17.21
CA VAL A 317 7.40 5.34 -17.22
C VAL A 317 6.39 4.28 -16.80
N ARG A 318 5.63 4.57 -15.74
CA ARG A 318 4.60 3.67 -15.25
C ARG A 318 3.51 3.50 -16.32
N ARG A 319 3.22 2.24 -16.64
CA ARG A 319 2.11 1.91 -17.52
C ARG A 319 0.78 2.29 -16.87
N SER A 320 -0.04 3.08 -17.55
CA SER A 320 -1.41 3.33 -17.13
C SER A 320 -2.25 2.09 -17.37
N LEU A 321 -2.90 1.60 -16.32
CA LEU A 321 -3.81 0.45 -16.36
C LEU A 321 -5.20 0.91 -15.91
N GLY A 322 -6.24 0.23 -16.42
CA GLY A 322 -7.62 0.56 -16.07
C GLY A 322 -8.06 1.96 -16.49
N GLY A 323 -7.60 2.43 -17.66
CA GLY A 323 -7.93 3.78 -18.14
C GLY A 323 -9.42 3.99 -18.47
N ASP A 324 -10.18 2.90 -18.59
CA ASP A 324 -11.63 2.87 -18.84
C ASP A 324 -12.46 2.73 -17.56
N ILE A 325 -11.82 2.59 -16.42
CA ILE A 325 -12.43 2.53 -15.10
C ILE A 325 -11.82 3.59 -14.19
N ASP A 326 -12.43 3.90 -13.07
CA ASP A 326 -11.91 4.86 -12.09
C ASP A 326 -10.69 4.27 -11.33
N ALA A 327 -9.65 3.84 -12.09
CA ALA A 327 -8.51 3.13 -11.52
C ALA A 327 -7.60 4.02 -10.67
N SER A 328 -7.70 5.34 -10.75
CA SER A 328 -6.94 6.27 -9.92
C SER A 328 -7.33 6.16 -8.45
N CYS A 329 -6.33 6.36 -7.60
CA CYS A 329 -6.47 6.23 -6.15
C CYS A 329 -7.51 7.22 -5.58
N GLY A 330 -8.40 6.75 -4.73
CA GLY A 330 -9.41 7.55 -4.03
C GLY A 330 -10.62 7.97 -4.86
N GLN A 331 -10.63 7.80 -6.16
CA GLN A 331 -11.74 8.27 -7.02
C GLN A 331 -13.04 7.52 -6.78
N LEU A 332 -13.00 6.20 -6.68
CA LEU A 332 -14.20 5.38 -6.50
C LEU A 332 -14.80 5.57 -5.11
N ARG A 333 -13.95 5.63 -4.06
CA ARG A 333 -14.38 5.94 -2.70
C ARG A 333 -15.11 7.30 -2.64
N ARG A 334 -14.54 8.32 -3.28
CA ARG A 334 -15.15 9.65 -3.29
C ARG A 334 -16.53 9.63 -3.93
N LYS A 335 -16.69 9.04 -5.12
CA LYS A 335 -17.98 8.89 -5.77
C LYS A 335 -19.01 8.19 -4.88
N ALA A 336 -18.61 7.14 -4.18
CA ALA A 336 -19.50 6.44 -3.25
C ALA A 336 -19.92 7.31 -2.07
N MET A 337 -19.02 8.16 -1.54
CA MET A 337 -19.35 9.12 -0.48
C MET A 337 -20.33 10.20 -0.96
N GLU A 338 -20.12 10.75 -2.15
CA GLU A 338 -21.01 11.76 -2.77
C GLU A 338 -22.41 11.19 -3.04
N GLU A 339 -22.51 9.90 -3.37
CA GLU A 339 -23.77 9.17 -3.54
C GLU A 339 -24.43 8.77 -2.20
N GLY A 340 -23.87 9.15 -1.05
CA GLY A 340 -24.34 8.78 0.29
C GLY A 340 -24.15 7.32 0.66
N ARG A 341 -23.20 6.65 0.02
CA ARG A 341 -22.89 5.22 0.19
C ARG A 341 -21.49 4.95 0.78
N GLY A 342 -20.85 6.01 1.32
CA GLY A 342 -19.48 5.93 1.83
C GLY A 342 -19.34 6.08 3.32
#